data_a26211e6df476f86601f51d745493015
#
_entry.id   a26211e6df476f86601f51d745493015
#
_cell.length_a   1.000
_cell.length_b   1.000
_cell.length_c   1.000
_cell.angle_alpha   90.00
_cell.angle_beta   90.00
_cell.angle_gamma   90.00
#
_symmetry.space_group_name_H-M   'P 1'
#
loop_
_entity.id
_entity.type
_entity.pdbx_description
1 polymer ?
#
loop_
_entity_poly.entity_id
_entity_poly.type
_entity_poly.pdbx_seq_one_letter_code
_entity_poly.pdbx_strand_id
1 'polypeptide(L)'
;EGDIEVDVDTIHFGYPDGVAHNAETLMYDNVEQILYIVDKYDNSDAMGVIYSLPFRTDYEGMQVLTEWTKLGSGQYFMNPTGGDISPDGSKIIVKNEPFMLIWERNEGESVADAMARRPKQVKAYKKESQGEAIAWLDSTTFHTTSDSDVNEPIYMYTKNINDAVENVV
;
A
#
# COMPACT_ATOMS: atom_id res chain seq x y z
N GLU A 1 10.96 -7.51 34.37
CA GLU A 1 10.36 -7.10 33.10
C GLU A 1 9.11 -6.32 33.46
N GLY A 2 9.06 -5.06 33.13
CA GLY A 2 7.94 -4.17 33.44
C GLY A 2 7.18 -3.80 32.18
N ASP A 3 5.94 -3.40 32.33
CA ASP A 3 5.12 -2.88 31.23
C ASP A 3 5.74 -1.56 30.72
N ILE A 4 5.63 -1.33 29.42
CA ILE A 4 6.02 -0.08 28.78
C ILE A 4 4.77 0.77 28.64
N GLU A 5 4.77 1.96 29.23
CA GLU A 5 3.76 2.97 28.97
C GLU A 5 4.15 3.77 27.72
N VAL A 6 3.22 3.95 26.81
CA VAL A 6 3.40 4.77 25.60
C VAL A 6 2.28 5.79 25.48
N ASP A 7 2.61 6.99 25.07
CA ASP A 7 1.62 7.97 24.65
C ASP A 7 1.07 7.59 23.28
N VAL A 8 -0.23 7.69 23.08
CA VAL A 8 -0.89 7.33 21.81
C VAL A 8 -1.64 8.54 21.27
N ASP A 9 -1.18 9.02 20.12
CA ASP A 9 -1.92 10.00 19.33
C ASP A 9 -2.92 9.29 18.42
N THR A 10 -4.12 9.84 18.29
CA THR A 10 -5.19 9.25 17.49
C THR A 10 -5.66 10.23 16.42
N ILE A 11 -5.71 9.74 15.17
CA ILE A 11 -6.29 10.49 14.05
C ILE A 11 -7.64 9.87 13.72
N HIS A 12 -8.71 10.62 13.87
CA HIS A 12 -10.06 10.22 13.45
C HIS A 12 -10.32 10.69 12.02
N PHE A 13 -10.73 9.79 11.16
CA PHE A 13 -11.03 10.13 9.76
C PHE A 13 -12.30 9.45 9.25
N GLY A 14 -12.86 10.02 8.20
CA GLY A 14 -13.97 9.46 7.43
C GLY A 14 -13.73 9.61 5.93
N TYR A 15 -14.42 8.79 5.17
CA TYR A 15 -14.37 8.83 3.71
C TYR A 15 -15.25 9.97 3.16
N PRO A 16 -14.92 10.54 1.99
CA PRO A 16 -15.63 11.71 1.46
C PRO A 16 -17.10 11.46 1.14
N ASP A 17 -17.48 10.23 0.89
CA ASP A 17 -18.89 9.82 0.64
C ASP A 17 -19.68 9.55 1.93
N GLY A 18 -19.03 9.61 3.09
CA GLY A 18 -19.64 9.38 4.40
C GLY A 18 -19.94 7.90 4.71
N VAL A 19 -19.45 6.97 3.92
CA VAL A 19 -19.64 5.52 4.09
C VAL A 19 -18.36 4.86 4.61
N ALA A 20 -18.48 3.82 5.40
CA ALA A 20 -17.33 3.02 5.82
C ALA A 20 -16.87 2.11 4.67
N HIS A 21 -15.57 2.12 4.41
CA HIS A 21 -14.93 1.29 3.38
C HIS A 21 -14.12 0.16 4.01
N ASN A 22 -13.99 -0.96 3.29
CA ASN A 22 -13.13 -2.05 3.66
C ASN A 22 -11.71 -1.75 3.14
N ALA A 23 -10.84 -1.25 4.00
CA ALA A 23 -9.47 -0.90 3.66
C ALA A 23 -8.47 -1.68 4.51
N GLU A 24 -7.49 -2.31 3.86
CA GLU A 24 -6.45 -3.10 4.51
C GLU A 24 -5.04 -2.59 4.19
N THR A 25 -4.93 -1.61 3.31
CA THR A 25 -3.65 -1.04 2.91
C THR A 25 -3.50 0.37 3.49
N LEU A 26 -2.51 0.53 4.36
CA LEU A 26 -2.06 1.82 4.87
C LEU A 26 -0.60 2.00 4.48
N MET A 27 -0.29 3.09 3.78
CA MET A 27 1.06 3.46 3.39
C MET A 27 1.40 4.85 3.91
N TYR A 28 2.64 5.06 4.28
CA TYR A 28 3.14 6.38 4.67
C TYR A 28 4.24 6.84 3.74
N ASP A 29 4.05 8.00 3.13
CA ASP A 29 5.09 8.70 2.38
C ASP A 29 5.84 9.66 3.31
N ASN A 30 7.06 9.28 3.68
CA ASN A 30 7.90 10.10 4.53
C ASN A 30 8.50 11.32 3.82
N VAL A 31 8.43 11.37 2.49
CA VAL A 31 8.90 12.51 1.68
C VAL A 31 7.86 13.63 1.65
N GLU A 32 6.62 13.28 1.35
CA GLU A 32 5.51 14.25 1.30
C GLU A 32 4.78 14.41 2.64
N GLN A 33 5.06 13.52 3.61
CA GLN A 33 4.37 13.47 4.89
C GLN A 33 2.86 13.23 4.71
N ILE A 34 2.52 12.21 3.92
CA ILE A 34 1.13 11.86 3.59
C ILE A 34 0.88 10.40 3.92
N LEU A 35 -0.26 10.14 4.56
CA LEU A 35 -0.83 8.80 4.71
C LEU A 35 -1.70 8.50 3.48
N TYR A 36 -1.56 7.31 2.93
CA TYR A 36 -2.38 6.77 1.86
C TYR A 36 -3.11 5.54 2.35
N ILE A 37 -4.41 5.50 2.10
CA ILE A 37 -5.26 4.36 2.40
C ILE A 37 -5.82 3.85 1.08
N VAL A 38 -5.73 2.54 0.86
CA VAL A 38 -6.31 1.91 -0.32
C VAL A 38 -7.40 0.96 0.14
N ASP A 39 -8.62 1.19 -0.32
CA ASP A 39 -9.71 0.27 -0.05
C ASP A 39 -9.64 -0.98 -0.94
N LYS A 40 -10.30 -2.04 -0.52
CA LYS A 40 -10.30 -3.30 -1.27
C LYS A 40 -11.06 -3.21 -2.59
N TYR A 41 -12.19 -2.52 -2.59
CA TYR A 41 -12.96 -2.22 -3.80
C TYR A 41 -14.10 -1.26 -3.50
N ASP A 42 -14.53 -0.53 -4.49
CA ASP A 42 -15.85 0.05 -4.50
C ASP A 42 -16.86 -0.99 -5.05
N ASN A 43 -18.11 -0.81 -4.69
CA ASN A 43 -19.16 -1.82 -4.89
C ASN A 43 -19.44 -2.26 -6.34
N SER A 44 -18.88 -1.63 -7.36
CA SER A 44 -19.30 -1.88 -8.74
C SER A 44 -18.23 -2.55 -9.60
N ASP A 45 -16.95 -2.21 -9.44
CA ASP A 45 -15.92 -2.54 -10.41
C ASP A 45 -14.71 -3.29 -9.82
N ALA A 46 -14.74 -3.61 -8.55
CA ALA A 46 -13.66 -4.32 -7.82
C ALA A 46 -12.28 -3.67 -7.98
N MET A 47 -12.24 -2.34 -7.98
CA MET A 47 -11.01 -1.55 -8.07
C MET A 47 -10.78 -0.84 -6.75
N GLY A 48 -9.56 -0.96 -6.20
CA GLY A 48 -9.16 -0.20 -5.03
C GLY A 48 -9.16 1.30 -5.33
N VAL A 49 -9.70 2.09 -4.43
CA VAL A 49 -9.62 3.55 -4.48
C VAL A 49 -8.52 4.01 -3.53
N ILE A 50 -7.72 4.96 -3.96
CA ILE A 50 -6.67 5.56 -3.13
C ILE A 50 -7.21 6.81 -2.48
N TYR A 51 -7.10 6.87 -1.17
CA TYR A 51 -7.39 8.03 -0.35
C TYR A 51 -6.12 8.54 0.31
N SER A 52 -6.07 9.82 0.60
CA SER A 52 -4.94 10.43 1.29
C SER A 52 -5.35 11.33 2.44
N LEU A 53 -4.44 11.47 3.38
CA LEU A 53 -4.51 12.44 4.47
C LEU A 53 -3.10 12.94 4.76
N PRO A 54 -2.83 14.26 4.78
CA PRO A 54 -1.56 14.79 5.26
C PRO A 54 -1.28 14.25 6.68
N PHE A 55 -0.07 13.78 6.94
CA PHE A 55 0.28 13.28 8.27
C PHE A 55 0.61 14.44 9.21
N ARG A 56 -0.16 14.55 10.29
CA ARG A 56 0.02 15.53 11.36
C ARG A 56 -0.41 14.91 12.67
N THR A 57 0.17 15.35 13.77
CA THR A 57 -0.19 14.90 15.13
C THR A 57 -1.12 15.89 15.88
N ASP A 58 -1.39 17.04 15.27
CA ASP A 58 -2.20 18.12 15.86
C ASP A 58 -3.63 18.20 15.29
N TYR A 59 -4.13 17.12 14.72
CA TYR A 59 -5.51 17.07 14.24
C TYR A 59 -6.51 17.12 15.40
N GLU A 60 -7.50 17.98 15.25
CA GLU A 60 -8.67 18.03 16.14
C GLU A 60 -9.92 17.53 15.38
N GLY A 61 -10.66 16.64 16.02
CA GLY A 61 -11.91 16.10 15.47
C GLY A 61 -11.74 15.19 14.24
N MET A 62 -12.84 15.01 13.52
CA MET A 62 -12.91 14.11 12.36
C MET A 62 -12.32 14.78 11.13
N GLN A 63 -11.36 14.12 10.50
CA GLN A 63 -10.78 14.52 9.23
C GLN A 63 -11.53 13.85 8.09
N VAL A 64 -11.57 14.47 6.91
CA VAL A 64 -12.14 13.85 5.71
C VAL A 64 -11.00 13.53 4.76
N LEU A 65 -10.91 12.26 4.37
CA LEU A 65 -9.93 11.81 3.40
C LEU A 65 -10.13 12.47 2.04
N THR A 66 -9.05 12.70 1.33
CA THR A 66 -9.11 13.11 -0.07
C THR A 66 -9.07 11.87 -0.96
N GLU A 67 -10.10 11.68 -1.78
CA GLU A 67 -10.07 10.68 -2.84
C GLU A 67 -9.15 11.15 -3.96
N TRP A 68 -8.23 10.28 -4.38
CA TRP A 68 -7.30 10.59 -5.48
C TRP A 68 -7.73 9.93 -6.77
N THR A 69 -7.71 8.61 -6.81
CA THR A 69 -7.99 7.86 -8.03
C THR A 69 -8.29 6.40 -7.73
N LYS A 70 -8.89 5.75 -8.69
CA LYS A 70 -9.05 4.30 -8.70
C LYS A 70 -7.79 3.66 -9.26
N LEU A 71 -7.31 2.61 -8.62
CA LEU A 71 -6.18 1.83 -9.07
C LEU A 71 -6.54 1.08 -10.36
N GLY A 72 -6.35 1.71 -11.50
CA GLY A 72 -6.46 1.09 -12.81
C GLY A 72 -7.75 0.31 -13.08
N SER A 73 -7.76 -0.45 -14.14
CA SER A 73 -8.86 -1.37 -14.48
C SER A 73 -8.34 -2.81 -14.61
N GLY A 74 -9.11 -3.76 -14.12
CA GLY A 74 -8.86 -5.18 -14.31
C GLY A 74 -8.41 -5.95 -13.06
N GLN A 75 -8.22 -7.24 -13.25
CA GLN A 75 -7.99 -8.22 -12.18
C GLN A 75 -6.76 -7.94 -11.28
N TYR A 76 -5.81 -7.15 -11.76
CA TYR A 76 -4.57 -6.86 -11.03
C TYR A 76 -4.78 -5.98 -9.79
N PHE A 77 -5.87 -5.23 -9.74
CA PHE A 77 -6.14 -4.23 -8.72
C PHE A 77 -7.28 -4.62 -7.79
N MET A 78 -7.73 -5.86 -7.88
CA MET A 78 -8.78 -6.37 -7.01
C MET A 78 -8.24 -6.70 -5.63
N ASN A 79 -8.96 -6.28 -4.60
CA ASN A 79 -8.70 -6.67 -3.22
C ASN A 79 -7.25 -6.44 -2.76
N PRO A 80 -6.72 -5.20 -2.78
CA PRO A 80 -5.41 -4.95 -2.20
C PRO A 80 -5.42 -5.29 -0.70
N THR A 81 -4.42 -6.05 -0.27
CA THR A 81 -4.29 -6.56 1.10
C THR A 81 -3.12 -5.92 1.84
N GLY A 82 -2.26 -5.21 1.15
CA GLY A 82 -1.15 -4.50 1.75
C GLY A 82 -0.41 -3.62 0.77
N GLY A 83 0.33 -2.67 1.28
CA GLY A 83 1.17 -1.79 0.47
C GLY A 83 2.14 -1.02 1.33
N ASP A 84 3.17 -0.48 0.69
CA ASP A 84 4.18 0.31 1.37
C ASP A 84 4.91 1.22 0.38
N ILE A 85 5.52 2.28 0.90
CA ILE A 85 6.37 3.20 0.16
C ILE A 85 7.79 3.06 0.70
N SER A 86 8.76 2.89 -0.21
CA SER A 86 10.16 2.73 0.20
C SER A 86 10.66 3.92 1.04
N PRO A 87 11.61 3.70 1.97
CA PRO A 87 12.09 4.75 2.87
C PRO A 87 12.61 6.00 2.17
N ASP A 88 13.12 5.85 0.95
CA ASP A 88 13.58 6.98 0.11
C ASP A 88 12.46 7.60 -0.75
N GLY A 89 11.23 7.07 -0.67
CA GLY A 89 10.08 7.53 -1.43
C GLY A 89 10.11 7.18 -2.91
N SER A 90 11.14 6.46 -3.39
CA SER A 90 11.35 6.20 -4.83
C SER A 90 10.49 5.09 -5.40
N LYS A 91 9.89 4.24 -4.56
CA LYS A 91 9.09 3.10 -4.98
C LYS A 91 7.84 2.93 -4.13
N ILE A 92 6.78 2.55 -4.79
CA ILE A 92 5.49 2.22 -4.18
C ILE A 92 5.18 0.77 -4.54
N ILE A 93 4.79 -0.02 -3.57
CA ILE A 93 4.35 -1.39 -3.77
C ILE A 93 2.94 -1.58 -3.23
N VAL A 94 2.09 -2.24 -3.99
CA VAL A 94 0.77 -2.69 -3.55
C VAL A 94 0.64 -4.16 -3.87
N LYS A 95 0.13 -4.90 -2.93
CA LYS A 95 -0.05 -6.33 -2.98
C LYS A 95 -1.54 -6.68 -2.91
N ASN A 96 -1.92 -7.69 -3.65
CA ASN A 96 -3.10 -8.51 -3.40
C ASN A 96 -2.67 -9.98 -3.34
N GLU A 97 -3.58 -10.92 -3.13
CA GLU A 97 -3.21 -12.34 -3.03
C GLU A 97 -2.38 -12.85 -4.23
N PRO A 98 -2.80 -12.65 -5.51
CA PRO A 98 -2.08 -13.21 -6.65
C PRO A 98 -0.94 -12.34 -7.18
N PHE A 99 -0.85 -11.07 -6.81
CA PHE A 99 0.07 -10.13 -7.45
C PHE A 99 0.72 -9.16 -6.48
N MET A 100 1.94 -8.75 -6.83
CA MET A 100 2.59 -7.55 -6.29
C MET A 100 2.91 -6.60 -7.43
N LEU A 101 2.52 -5.36 -7.27
CA LEU A 101 2.63 -4.30 -8.26
C LEU A 101 3.53 -3.20 -7.73
N ILE A 102 4.49 -2.77 -8.55
CA ILE A 102 5.45 -1.73 -8.18
C ILE A 102 5.35 -0.56 -9.14
N TRP A 103 5.33 0.64 -8.60
CA TRP A 103 5.54 1.90 -9.30
C TRP A 103 6.89 2.49 -8.91
N GLU A 104 7.64 2.93 -9.89
CA GLU A 104 8.81 3.77 -9.67
C GLU A 104 8.37 5.22 -9.70
N ARG A 105 8.79 5.99 -8.71
CA ARG A 105 8.46 7.40 -8.56
C ARG A 105 9.66 8.25 -8.94
N ASN A 106 9.45 9.23 -9.80
CA ASN A 106 10.48 10.18 -10.18
C ASN A 106 10.66 11.23 -9.07
N GLU A 107 11.82 11.88 -9.07
CA GLU A 107 12.07 13.00 -8.15
C GLU A 107 11.04 14.13 -8.37
N GLY A 108 10.41 14.57 -7.29
CA GLY A 108 9.37 15.61 -7.32
C GLY A 108 8.00 15.16 -7.84
N GLU A 109 7.83 13.88 -8.18
CA GLU A 109 6.54 13.33 -8.58
C GLU A 109 5.70 12.95 -7.35
N SER A 110 4.40 13.24 -7.38
CA SER A 110 3.51 12.78 -6.31
C SER A 110 3.28 11.26 -6.38
N VAL A 111 2.91 10.65 -5.25
CA VAL A 111 2.50 9.23 -5.22
C VAL A 111 1.29 9.01 -6.15
N ALA A 112 0.34 9.93 -6.17
CA ALA A 112 -0.84 9.84 -7.03
C ALA A 112 -0.47 9.83 -8.52
N ASP A 113 0.44 10.72 -8.96
CA ASP A 113 0.90 10.76 -10.34
C ASP A 113 1.68 9.50 -10.71
N ALA A 114 2.53 9.02 -9.82
CA ALA A 114 3.26 7.77 -10.02
C ALA A 114 2.29 6.59 -10.20
N MET A 115 1.28 6.48 -9.34
CA MET A 115 0.30 5.39 -9.37
C MET A 115 -0.74 5.52 -10.49
N ALA A 116 -0.90 6.70 -11.09
CA ALA A 116 -1.69 6.87 -12.31
C ALA A 116 -1.06 6.19 -13.54
N ARG A 117 0.24 5.92 -13.48
CA ARG A 117 0.93 5.16 -14.52
C ARG A 117 0.73 3.66 -14.35
N ARG A 118 1.04 2.93 -15.41
CA ARG A 118 1.01 1.48 -15.41
C ARG A 118 2.09 0.91 -14.48
N PRO A 119 1.73 0.02 -13.52
CA PRO A 119 2.70 -0.62 -12.65
C PRO A 119 3.50 -1.69 -13.38
N LYS A 120 4.57 -2.10 -12.74
CA LYS A 120 5.33 -3.31 -13.06
C LYS A 120 4.89 -4.43 -12.12
N GLN A 121 4.70 -5.63 -12.65
CA GLN A 121 4.37 -6.80 -11.83
C GLN A 121 5.65 -7.53 -11.39
N VAL A 122 5.71 -7.93 -10.14
CA VAL A 122 6.81 -8.77 -9.62
C VAL A 122 6.63 -10.21 -10.12
N LYS A 123 7.54 -10.68 -10.98
CA LYS A 123 7.49 -12.02 -11.60
C LYS A 123 7.71 -13.17 -10.63
N ALA A 124 8.62 -13.00 -9.70
CA ALA A 124 9.09 -14.06 -8.81
C ALA A 124 8.27 -14.19 -7.52
N TYR A 125 7.05 -13.66 -7.53
CA TYR A 125 6.19 -13.72 -6.35
C TYR A 125 5.89 -15.16 -5.93
N LYS A 126 6.18 -15.47 -4.68
CA LYS A 126 5.74 -16.69 -4.03
C LYS A 126 4.32 -16.46 -3.54
N LYS A 127 3.35 -17.14 -4.16
CA LYS A 127 1.96 -17.02 -3.73
C LYS A 127 1.83 -17.49 -2.29
N GLU A 128 1.32 -16.62 -1.45
CA GLU A 128 0.95 -16.86 -0.06
C GLU A 128 -0.53 -17.19 0.00
N SER A 129 -0.96 -18.09 0.90
CA SER A 129 -2.36 -18.52 0.97
C SER A 129 -3.29 -17.39 1.46
N GLN A 130 -2.81 -16.52 2.33
CA GLN A 130 -3.47 -15.32 2.80
C GLN A 130 -2.40 -14.22 3.00
N GLY A 131 -1.84 -13.78 1.90
CA GLY A 131 -0.77 -12.80 1.95
C GLY A 131 -1.30 -11.39 2.25
N GLU A 132 -1.15 -10.94 3.49
CA GLU A 132 -1.76 -9.72 4.01
C GLU A 132 -0.78 -8.56 4.15
N ALA A 133 0.48 -8.82 4.45
CA ALA A 133 1.42 -7.74 4.73
C ALA A 133 2.59 -7.68 3.74
N ILE A 134 3.07 -6.46 3.52
CA ILE A 134 4.27 -6.16 2.76
C ILE A 134 4.94 -4.93 3.38
N ALA A 135 6.26 -4.94 3.45
CA ALA A 135 7.02 -3.81 3.97
C ALA A 135 8.38 -3.69 3.27
N TRP A 136 8.76 -2.48 2.88
CA TRP A 136 10.10 -2.17 2.40
C TRP A 136 11.09 -2.12 3.56
N LEU A 137 12.23 -2.75 3.41
CA LEU A 137 13.40 -2.54 4.26
C LEU A 137 14.23 -1.36 3.77
N ASP A 138 14.42 -1.31 2.46
CA ASP A 138 15.09 -0.24 1.73
C ASP A 138 14.52 -0.16 0.30
N SER A 139 15.06 0.69 -0.57
CA SER A 139 14.57 0.83 -1.95
C SER A 139 14.83 -0.38 -2.87
N THR A 140 15.43 -1.44 -2.36
CA THR A 140 15.77 -2.65 -3.12
C THR A 140 15.28 -3.95 -2.50
N THR A 141 14.87 -3.90 -1.24
CA THR A 141 14.52 -5.08 -0.44
C THR A 141 13.19 -4.89 0.25
N PHE A 142 12.30 -5.86 0.12
CA PHE A 142 11.03 -5.88 0.84
C PHE A 142 10.69 -7.28 1.36
N HIS A 143 9.80 -7.33 2.31
CA HIS A 143 9.32 -8.56 2.94
C HIS A 143 7.82 -8.70 2.78
N THR A 144 7.36 -9.96 2.75
CA THR A 144 5.93 -10.28 2.83
C THR A 144 5.67 -11.31 3.91
N THR A 145 4.47 -11.32 4.43
CA THR A 145 3.98 -12.37 5.34
C THR A 145 2.51 -12.66 5.08
N SER A 146 2.10 -13.83 5.51
CA SER A 146 0.75 -14.36 5.36
C SER A 146 0.06 -14.48 6.73
N ASP A 147 -1.25 -14.31 6.74
CA ASP A 147 -2.16 -14.61 7.86
C ASP A 147 -2.81 -16.00 7.67
N SER A 148 -2.02 -16.97 7.37
CA SER A 148 -2.48 -18.33 7.06
C SER A 148 -2.52 -19.20 8.31
N ASP A 149 -3.48 -20.12 8.38
CA ASP A 149 -3.58 -21.19 9.41
C ASP A 149 -2.43 -22.21 9.34
N VAL A 150 -1.59 -22.15 8.31
CA VAL A 150 -0.39 -22.98 8.16
C VAL A 150 0.86 -22.12 8.42
N ASN A 151 1.92 -22.79 8.88
CA ASN A 151 3.20 -22.11 9.08
C ASN A 151 3.79 -21.70 7.72
N GLU A 152 3.61 -20.44 7.35
CA GLU A 152 4.26 -19.84 6.18
C GLU A 152 5.50 -19.03 6.61
N PRO A 153 6.56 -19.06 5.80
CA PRO A 153 7.75 -18.26 6.10
C PRO A 153 7.51 -16.79 5.79
N ILE A 154 8.30 -15.92 6.40
CA ILE A 154 8.49 -14.55 5.91
C ILE A 154 9.34 -14.65 4.65
N TYR A 155 8.83 -14.16 3.52
CA TYR A 155 9.60 -14.07 2.29
C TYR A 155 10.33 -12.75 2.21
N MET A 156 11.60 -12.81 1.84
CA MET A 156 12.41 -11.63 1.58
C MET A 156 12.74 -11.58 0.09
N TYR A 157 12.43 -10.47 -0.53
CA TYR A 157 12.71 -10.19 -1.95
C TYR A 157 13.82 -9.16 -2.02
N THR A 158 14.97 -9.58 -2.52
CA THR A 158 16.12 -8.70 -2.70
C THR A 158 16.50 -8.64 -4.15
N LYS A 159 16.82 -7.48 -4.61
CA LYS A 159 17.57 -7.16 -5.80
C LYS A 159 17.12 -7.65 -7.19
N ASN A 160 17.49 -6.88 -8.16
CA ASN A 160 17.13 -6.99 -9.58
C ASN A 160 15.61 -6.93 -9.77
N ILE A 161 14.98 -6.00 -9.03
CA ILE A 161 13.59 -5.63 -9.32
C ILE A 161 13.42 -5.39 -10.84
N ASN A 162 14.46 -4.88 -11.51
CA ASN A 162 14.46 -4.70 -12.95
C ASN A 162 14.40 -6.03 -13.74
N ASP A 163 15.02 -7.10 -13.22
CA ASP A 163 15.01 -8.41 -13.86
C ASP A 163 13.79 -9.25 -13.45
N ALA A 164 13.17 -8.91 -12.31
CA ALA A 164 12.02 -9.62 -11.74
C ALA A 164 10.66 -9.02 -12.14
N VAL A 165 10.64 -7.90 -12.86
CA VAL A 165 9.44 -7.11 -13.13
C VAL A 165 9.07 -7.11 -14.60
N GLU A 166 7.83 -7.42 -14.93
CA GLU A 166 7.27 -7.24 -16.29
C GLU A 166 6.32 -6.04 -16.33
N ASN A 167 6.26 -5.39 -17.49
CA ASN A 167 5.20 -4.43 -17.75
C ASN A 167 3.87 -5.17 -17.85
N VAL A 168 2.89 -4.75 -17.07
CA VAL A 168 1.52 -5.29 -17.15
C VAL A 168 0.89 -4.89 -18.49
N VAL A 169 0.44 -5.84 -19.27
CA VAL A 169 -0.11 -5.62 -20.64
C VAL A 169 -1.57 -5.22 -20.62
#